data_108561aefa3e1c5aa0ab4a13603b2c5f
#
_entry.id   108561aefa3e1c5aa0ab4a13603b2c5f
#
_cell.length_a   1.000
_cell.length_b   1.000
_cell.length_c   1.000
_cell.angle_alpha   90.00
_cell.angle_beta   90.00
_cell.angle_gamma   90.00
#
_symmetry.space_group_name_H-M   'P 1'
#
loop_
_entity.id
_entity.type
_entity.pdbx_description
1 polymer ?
#
loop_
_entity_poly.entity_id
_entity_poly.type
_entity_poly.pdbx_seq_one_letter_code
_entity_poly.pdbx_strand_id
1 'polypeptide(L)'
;MRRKSNVSFGPGAASLILIVVILSMGVLGMLALMNARNDAQLSRRSIEVVAAGYELNDKAERSVAELDEVLARCAVSTFSDEAYLVAVRANLPDGMLMGQEDRIVSWELSDGLRTLSCAVEVLPQGENERLRWRDHRLTAVTEDVWN
;
A
#
# COMPACT_ATOMS: atom_id res chain seq x y z
N MET A 1 64.65 34.23 -6.95
CA MET A 1 63.82 35.41 -6.61
C MET A 1 62.37 35.08 -6.82
N ARG A 2 61.59 34.90 -5.72
CA ARG A 2 60.17 34.58 -5.75
C ARG A 2 59.39 35.89 -5.67
N ARG A 3 58.79 36.33 -6.78
CA ARG A 3 57.93 37.51 -6.84
C ARG A 3 56.67 37.25 -6.03
N LYS A 4 56.53 37.82 -4.84
CA LYS A 4 55.27 37.88 -4.10
C LYS A 4 54.36 38.88 -4.82
N SER A 5 53.34 38.39 -5.55
CA SER A 5 52.27 39.23 -6.06
C SER A 5 51.34 39.61 -4.89
N ASN A 6 51.50 40.78 -4.34
CA ASN A 6 50.55 41.37 -3.41
C ASN A 6 49.31 41.79 -4.23
N VAL A 7 48.27 40.97 -4.23
CA VAL A 7 46.97 41.34 -4.79
C VAL A 7 46.33 42.31 -3.79
N SER A 8 46.45 43.62 -4.08
CA SER A 8 45.79 44.66 -3.32
C SER A 8 44.30 44.67 -3.74
N PHE A 9 43.42 44.13 -2.91
CA PHE A 9 41.99 44.25 -3.09
C PHE A 9 41.56 45.68 -2.76
N GLY A 10 41.20 46.49 -3.77
CA GLY A 10 40.61 47.80 -3.59
C GLY A 10 39.21 47.73 -2.95
N PRO A 11 38.67 48.83 -2.37
CA PRO A 11 37.38 48.84 -1.67
C PRO A 11 36.19 48.37 -2.52
N GLY A 12 36.24 48.47 -3.86
CA GLY A 12 35.25 47.93 -4.77
C GLY A 12 35.19 46.43 -4.85
N ALA A 13 36.32 45.73 -4.66
CA ALA A 13 36.36 44.27 -4.66
C ALA A 13 35.67 43.66 -3.43
N ALA A 14 35.79 44.31 -2.28
CA ALA A 14 35.12 43.91 -1.04
C ALA A 14 33.59 43.99 -1.15
N SER A 15 33.06 45.06 -1.76
CA SER A 15 31.61 45.20 -1.98
C SER A 15 31.08 44.16 -2.99
N LEU A 16 31.84 43.79 -4.01
CA LEU A 16 31.46 42.82 -5.00
C LEU A 16 31.40 41.42 -4.38
N ILE A 17 32.38 41.05 -3.55
CA ILE A 17 32.36 39.80 -2.79
C ILE A 17 31.16 39.75 -1.85
N LEU A 18 30.82 40.83 -1.14
CA LEU A 18 29.66 40.88 -0.26
C LEU A 18 28.35 40.61 -1.02
N ILE A 19 28.18 41.23 -2.20
CA ILE A 19 26.99 41.02 -3.04
C ILE A 19 26.88 39.54 -3.47
N VAL A 20 28.00 38.94 -3.91
CA VAL A 20 28.02 37.52 -4.33
C VAL A 20 27.68 36.60 -3.16
N VAL A 21 28.17 36.88 -1.96
CA VAL A 21 27.85 36.08 -0.76
C VAL A 21 26.36 36.18 -0.41
N ILE A 22 25.79 37.38 -0.43
CA ILE A 22 24.36 37.59 -0.14
C ILE A 22 23.50 36.89 -1.17
N LEU A 23 23.81 36.99 -2.48
CA LEU A 23 23.10 36.28 -3.53
C LEU A 23 23.21 34.76 -3.37
N SER A 24 24.40 34.25 -3.07
CA SER A 24 24.60 32.81 -2.85
C SER A 24 23.81 32.31 -1.65
N MET A 25 23.78 33.01 -0.53
CA MET A 25 22.95 32.69 0.63
C MET A 25 21.45 32.72 0.29
N GLY A 26 21.00 33.69 -0.51
CA GLY A 26 19.60 33.75 -0.97
C GLY A 26 19.21 32.57 -1.80
N VAL A 27 20.04 32.18 -2.77
CA VAL A 27 19.79 30.99 -3.62
C VAL A 27 19.80 29.71 -2.79
N LEU A 28 20.75 29.52 -1.91
CA LEU A 28 20.84 28.35 -1.03
C LEU A 28 19.62 28.25 -0.10
N GLY A 29 19.18 29.39 0.47
CA GLY A 29 17.97 29.45 1.29
C GLY A 29 16.72 29.07 0.53
N MET A 30 16.57 29.53 -0.72
CA MET A 30 15.45 29.18 -1.58
C MET A 30 15.45 27.69 -1.94
N LEU A 31 16.59 27.13 -2.28
CA LEU A 31 16.74 25.70 -2.57
C LEU A 31 16.41 24.85 -1.34
N ALA A 32 16.87 25.21 -0.16
CA ALA A 32 16.56 24.52 1.08
C ALA A 32 15.05 24.54 1.36
N LEU A 33 14.37 25.68 1.14
CA LEU A 33 12.92 25.79 1.31
C LEU A 33 12.15 24.93 0.29
N MET A 34 12.58 24.89 -0.97
CA MET A 34 11.97 24.03 -1.98
C MET A 34 12.12 22.55 -1.64
N ASN A 35 13.31 22.13 -1.21
CA ASN A 35 13.53 20.75 -0.80
C ASN A 35 12.65 20.39 0.40
N ALA A 36 12.59 21.23 1.43
CA ALA A 36 11.73 20.98 2.58
C ALA A 36 10.24 20.86 2.22
N ARG A 37 9.76 21.67 1.26
CA ARG A 37 8.37 21.54 0.75
C ARG A 37 8.15 20.25 -0.01
N ASN A 38 9.09 19.84 -0.86
CA ASN A 38 9.01 18.60 -1.60
C ASN A 38 9.01 17.38 -0.66
N ASP A 39 9.88 17.38 0.35
CA ASP A 39 9.95 16.33 1.35
C ASP A 39 8.64 16.21 2.15
N ALA A 40 8.05 17.37 2.54
CA ALA A 40 6.76 17.38 3.21
C ALA A 40 5.62 16.84 2.33
N GLN A 41 5.62 17.14 1.04
CA GLN A 41 4.63 16.59 0.09
C GLN A 41 4.80 15.09 -0.11
N LEU A 42 6.04 14.62 -0.27
CA LEU A 42 6.34 13.19 -0.40
C LEU A 42 5.93 12.42 0.85
N SER A 43 6.23 12.98 2.03
CA SER A 43 5.83 12.38 3.31
C SER A 43 4.31 12.25 3.43
N ARG A 44 3.55 13.30 3.07
CA ARG A 44 2.07 13.25 3.08
C ARG A 44 1.53 12.18 2.13
N ARG A 45 2.02 12.14 0.88
CA ARG A 45 1.62 11.13 -0.09
C ARG A 45 1.94 9.71 0.39
N SER A 46 3.10 9.52 1.01
CA SER A 46 3.49 8.22 1.58
C SER A 46 2.51 7.78 2.68
N ILE A 47 2.10 8.70 3.56
CA ILE A 47 1.12 8.40 4.62
C ILE A 47 -0.23 8.02 4.02
N GLU A 48 -0.72 8.76 3.02
CA GLU A 48 -1.99 8.48 2.34
C GLU A 48 -1.96 7.10 1.66
N VAL A 49 -0.86 6.78 0.99
CA VAL A 49 -0.66 5.48 0.34
C VAL A 49 -0.68 4.33 1.34
N VAL A 50 -0.02 4.51 2.48
CA VAL A 50 0.03 3.51 3.54
C VAL A 50 -1.33 3.37 4.22
N ALA A 51 -2.00 4.48 4.52
CA ALA A 51 -3.33 4.47 5.15
C ALA A 51 -4.37 3.75 4.27
N ALA A 52 -4.37 4.02 2.95
CA ALA A 52 -5.27 3.32 2.02
C ALA A 52 -4.97 1.80 1.93
N GLY A 53 -3.69 1.40 2.03
CA GLY A 53 -3.32 -0.01 2.10
C GLY A 53 -3.86 -0.70 3.37
N TYR A 54 -3.77 -0.02 4.52
CA TYR A 54 -4.34 -0.54 5.76
C TYR A 54 -5.87 -0.63 5.72
N GLU A 55 -6.55 0.33 5.07
CA GLU A 55 -7.99 0.30 4.91
C GLU A 55 -8.46 -0.90 4.07
N LEU A 56 -7.75 -1.21 2.97
CA LEU A 56 -8.04 -2.40 2.18
C LEU A 56 -7.80 -3.70 2.98
N ASN A 57 -6.72 -3.73 3.76
CA ASN A 57 -6.44 -4.88 4.62
C ASN A 57 -7.51 -5.07 5.71
N ASP A 58 -7.98 -3.99 6.33
CA ASP A 58 -9.07 -4.05 7.33
C ASP A 58 -10.38 -4.56 6.71
N LYS A 59 -10.68 -4.16 5.47
CA LYS A 59 -11.82 -4.71 4.72
C LYS A 59 -11.64 -6.21 4.44
N ALA A 60 -10.42 -6.65 4.07
CA ALA A 60 -10.14 -8.07 3.85
C ALA A 60 -10.32 -8.90 5.11
N GLU A 61 -9.82 -8.44 6.25
CA GLU A 61 -9.99 -9.12 7.55
C GLU A 61 -11.48 -9.21 7.95
N ARG A 62 -12.26 -8.16 7.70
CA ARG A 62 -13.71 -8.21 7.94
C ARG A 62 -14.40 -9.23 7.03
N SER A 63 -14.03 -9.27 5.74
CA SER A 63 -14.56 -10.27 4.81
C SER A 63 -14.22 -11.70 5.24
N VAL A 64 -13.02 -11.92 5.78
CA VAL A 64 -12.63 -13.22 6.37
C VAL A 64 -13.45 -13.56 7.61
N ALA A 65 -13.72 -12.59 8.47
CA ALA A 65 -14.56 -12.81 9.66
C ALA A 65 -16.00 -13.18 9.27
N GLU A 66 -16.59 -12.49 8.27
CA GLU A 66 -17.89 -12.84 7.73
C GLU A 66 -17.92 -14.25 7.13
N LEU A 67 -16.86 -14.63 6.39
CA LEU A 67 -16.71 -15.98 5.87
C LEU A 67 -16.60 -17.01 7.00
N ASP A 68 -15.81 -16.74 8.06
CA ASP A 68 -15.68 -17.66 9.20
C ASP A 68 -17.01 -17.90 9.91
N GLU A 69 -17.85 -16.86 10.04
CA GLU A 69 -19.22 -17.01 10.57
C GLU A 69 -20.08 -17.93 9.70
N VAL A 70 -19.98 -17.83 8.37
CA VAL A 70 -20.68 -18.73 7.43
C VAL A 70 -20.17 -20.15 7.60
N LEU A 71 -18.85 -20.34 7.64
CA LEU A 71 -18.22 -21.66 7.84
C LEU A 71 -18.66 -22.29 9.16
N ALA A 72 -18.70 -21.51 10.25
CA ALA A 72 -19.15 -21.97 11.55
C ALA A 72 -20.62 -22.45 11.52
N ARG A 73 -21.52 -21.69 10.88
CA ARG A 73 -22.94 -22.06 10.75
C ARG A 73 -23.12 -23.33 9.89
N CYS A 74 -22.40 -23.42 8.77
CA CYS A 74 -22.46 -24.60 7.91
C CYS A 74 -21.90 -25.85 8.59
N ALA A 75 -20.85 -25.71 9.39
CA ALA A 75 -20.24 -26.84 10.12
C ALA A 75 -21.20 -27.46 11.16
N VAL A 76 -22.05 -26.65 11.77
CA VAL A 76 -23.06 -27.15 12.75
C VAL A 76 -24.24 -27.83 12.04
N SER A 77 -24.58 -27.42 10.82
CA SER A 77 -25.78 -27.88 10.11
C SER A 77 -25.52 -29.10 9.20
N THR A 78 -24.27 -29.54 9.02
CA THR A 78 -23.89 -30.61 8.08
C THR A 78 -23.12 -31.71 8.78
N PHE A 79 -23.33 -32.96 8.33
CA PHE A 79 -22.70 -34.16 8.90
C PHE A 79 -21.63 -34.79 8.00
N SER A 80 -21.43 -34.28 6.77
CA SER A 80 -20.41 -34.73 5.85
C SER A 80 -19.68 -33.56 5.24
N ASP A 81 -18.41 -33.77 4.90
CA ASP A 81 -17.55 -32.76 4.30
C ASP A 81 -18.05 -32.27 2.93
N GLU A 82 -18.65 -33.18 2.13
CA GLU A 82 -19.26 -32.79 0.86
C GLU A 82 -20.48 -31.90 1.04
N ALA A 83 -21.39 -32.25 1.97
CA ALA A 83 -22.55 -31.42 2.30
C ALA A 83 -22.14 -30.09 2.87
N TYR A 84 -21.06 -30.05 3.65
CA TYR A 84 -20.47 -28.83 4.18
C TYR A 84 -20.02 -27.89 3.05
N LEU A 85 -19.24 -28.37 2.07
CA LEU A 85 -18.77 -27.54 0.96
C LEU A 85 -19.94 -27.03 0.10
N VAL A 86 -20.97 -27.84 -0.13
CA VAL A 86 -22.17 -27.40 -0.83
C VAL A 86 -22.90 -26.31 -0.06
N ALA A 87 -23.05 -26.48 1.26
CA ALA A 87 -23.70 -25.49 2.12
C ALA A 87 -22.90 -24.18 2.18
N VAL A 88 -21.56 -24.24 2.29
CA VAL A 88 -20.68 -23.07 2.25
C VAL A 88 -20.86 -22.31 0.93
N ARG A 89 -20.78 -23.02 -0.19
CA ARG A 89 -20.94 -22.41 -1.53
C ARG A 89 -22.27 -21.73 -1.72
N ALA A 90 -23.35 -22.29 -1.16
CA ALA A 90 -24.68 -21.71 -1.25
C ALA A 90 -24.88 -20.47 -0.35
N ASN A 91 -24.02 -20.28 0.64
CA ASN A 91 -24.14 -19.19 1.63
C ASN A 91 -22.91 -18.26 1.63
N LEU A 92 -22.10 -18.24 0.58
CA LEU A 92 -20.96 -17.33 0.48
C LEU A 92 -21.42 -15.86 0.59
N PRO A 93 -20.62 -15.01 1.28
CA PRO A 93 -20.84 -13.57 1.27
C PRO A 93 -20.77 -12.99 -0.15
N ASP A 94 -21.40 -11.83 -0.34
CA ASP A 94 -21.42 -11.14 -1.63
C ASP A 94 -20.00 -10.81 -2.12
N GLY A 95 -19.76 -11.08 -3.39
CA GLY A 95 -18.46 -10.83 -4.04
C GLY A 95 -17.41 -11.92 -3.83
N MET A 96 -17.70 -12.96 -3.05
CA MET A 96 -16.83 -14.13 -2.90
C MET A 96 -17.21 -15.24 -3.88
N LEU A 97 -16.20 -15.88 -4.44
CA LEU A 97 -16.36 -16.98 -5.40
C LEU A 97 -15.61 -18.22 -4.90
N MET A 98 -16.26 -19.38 -5.07
CA MET A 98 -15.66 -20.68 -4.78
C MET A 98 -15.83 -21.61 -5.99
N GLY A 99 -14.75 -22.20 -6.45
CA GLY A 99 -14.76 -23.17 -7.55
C GLY A 99 -15.58 -24.43 -7.23
N GLN A 100 -16.05 -25.15 -8.26
CA GLN A 100 -16.89 -26.35 -8.06
C GLN A 100 -16.13 -27.51 -7.43
N GLU A 101 -14.86 -27.66 -7.75
CA GLU A 101 -14.00 -28.75 -7.27
C GLU A 101 -12.96 -28.27 -6.24
N ASP A 102 -12.82 -26.95 -6.07
CA ASP A 102 -11.82 -26.35 -5.19
C ASP A 102 -12.41 -26.00 -3.82
N ARG A 103 -11.56 -26.07 -2.80
CA ARG A 103 -11.85 -25.55 -1.46
C ARG A 103 -11.41 -24.10 -1.28
N ILE A 104 -11.10 -23.41 -2.37
CA ILE A 104 -10.56 -22.07 -2.35
C ILE A 104 -11.68 -21.07 -2.59
N VAL A 105 -11.84 -20.15 -1.65
CA VAL A 105 -12.71 -18.99 -1.77
C VAL A 105 -11.83 -17.80 -2.12
N SER A 106 -12.16 -17.08 -3.18
CA SER A 106 -11.43 -15.91 -3.65
C SER A 106 -12.34 -14.71 -3.79
N TRP A 107 -11.81 -13.52 -3.54
CA TRP A 107 -12.47 -12.23 -3.74
C TRP A 107 -11.45 -11.13 -4.01
N GLU A 108 -11.92 -10.00 -4.50
CA GLU A 108 -11.11 -8.83 -4.77
C GLU A 108 -11.71 -7.59 -4.12
N LEU A 109 -10.83 -6.77 -3.55
CA LEU A 109 -11.18 -5.47 -2.98
C LEU A 109 -10.41 -4.39 -3.71
N SER A 110 -11.06 -3.30 -4.12
CA SER A 110 -10.41 -2.20 -4.83
C SER A 110 -10.74 -0.86 -4.20
N ASP A 111 -9.75 0.04 -4.20
CA ASP A 111 -9.91 1.47 -3.86
C ASP A 111 -9.88 2.37 -5.12
N GLY A 112 -9.89 1.77 -6.31
CA GLY A 112 -9.78 2.46 -7.60
C GLY A 112 -8.33 2.67 -8.07
N LEU A 113 -7.37 2.71 -7.17
CA LEU A 113 -5.92 2.82 -7.48
C LEU A 113 -5.20 1.50 -7.30
N ARG A 114 -5.75 0.61 -6.47
CA ARG A 114 -5.16 -0.67 -6.12
C ARG A 114 -6.24 -1.72 -5.98
N THR A 115 -5.86 -2.94 -6.26
CA THR A 115 -6.69 -4.13 -6.05
C THR A 115 -5.97 -5.07 -5.11
N LEU A 116 -6.66 -5.48 -4.05
CA LEU A 116 -6.24 -6.51 -3.13
C LEU A 116 -6.94 -7.80 -3.51
N SER A 117 -6.19 -8.76 -4.06
CA SER A 117 -6.67 -10.10 -4.36
C SER A 117 -6.48 -10.98 -3.14
N CYS A 118 -7.54 -11.61 -2.69
CA CYS A 118 -7.58 -12.46 -1.51
C CYS A 118 -8.01 -13.87 -1.92
N ALA A 119 -7.37 -14.88 -1.35
CA ALA A 119 -7.79 -16.26 -1.47
C ALA A 119 -7.54 -17.02 -0.17
N VAL A 120 -8.54 -17.77 0.29
CA VAL A 120 -8.46 -18.62 1.46
C VAL A 120 -8.91 -20.03 1.12
N GLU A 121 -8.29 -21.01 1.72
CA GLU A 121 -8.68 -22.42 1.64
C GLU A 121 -9.61 -22.74 2.80
N VAL A 122 -10.75 -23.35 2.50
CA VAL A 122 -11.70 -23.88 3.48
C VAL A 122 -11.20 -25.26 3.92
N LEU A 123 -10.90 -25.41 5.18
CA LEU A 123 -10.39 -26.67 5.73
C LEU A 123 -11.54 -27.66 6.01
N PRO A 124 -11.24 -28.97 6.06
CA PRO A 124 -12.22 -30.00 6.40
C PRO A 124 -12.85 -29.80 7.78
N GLN A 125 -14.07 -30.30 7.95
CA GLN A 125 -14.71 -30.31 9.26
C GLN A 125 -13.88 -31.11 10.28
N GLY A 126 -13.72 -30.55 11.49
CA GLY A 126 -13.00 -31.19 12.59
C GLY A 126 -11.56 -30.75 12.76
N GLU A 127 -11.02 -29.90 11.90
CA GLU A 127 -9.76 -29.22 12.13
C GLU A 127 -9.92 -28.05 13.11
N ASN A 128 -8.85 -27.68 13.82
CA ASN A 128 -8.87 -26.57 14.78
C ASN A 128 -9.08 -25.21 14.10
N GLU A 129 -8.64 -25.10 12.86
CA GLU A 129 -8.82 -23.94 11.98
C GLU A 129 -9.86 -24.27 10.93
N ARG A 130 -10.71 -23.30 10.53
CA ARG A 130 -11.72 -23.50 9.46
C ARG A 130 -11.24 -23.02 8.11
N LEU A 131 -10.28 -22.08 8.12
CA LEU A 131 -9.75 -21.48 6.91
C LEU A 131 -8.25 -21.24 7.02
N ARG A 132 -7.58 -21.17 5.87
CA ARG A 132 -6.15 -20.87 5.77
C ARG A 132 -5.90 -19.94 4.60
N TRP A 133 -5.16 -18.86 4.82
CA TRP A 133 -4.73 -17.95 3.75
C TRP A 133 -3.89 -18.68 2.69
N ARG A 134 -4.25 -18.48 1.42
CA ARG A 134 -3.53 -18.97 0.24
C ARG A 134 -2.90 -17.86 -0.56
N ASP A 135 -3.61 -16.75 -0.75
CA ASP A 135 -3.09 -15.56 -1.42
C ASP A 135 -3.63 -14.29 -0.74
N HIS A 136 -2.76 -13.30 -0.64
CA HIS A 136 -3.08 -11.99 -0.13
C HIS A 136 -2.14 -11.00 -0.82
N ARG A 137 -2.55 -10.51 -1.99
CA ARG A 137 -1.69 -9.73 -2.89
C ARG A 137 -2.30 -8.38 -3.22
N LEU A 138 -1.56 -7.33 -2.90
CA LEU A 138 -1.89 -5.97 -3.29
C LEU A 138 -1.22 -5.64 -4.63
N THR A 139 -2.02 -5.32 -5.64
CA THR A 139 -1.56 -4.87 -6.96
C THR A 139 -2.00 -3.44 -7.21
N ALA A 140 -1.10 -2.61 -7.76
CA ALA A 140 -1.50 -1.30 -8.25
C ALA A 140 -2.25 -1.47 -9.58
N VAL A 141 -3.36 -0.77 -9.75
CA VAL A 141 -4.03 -0.67 -11.04
C VAL A 141 -3.14 0.21 -11.92
N THR A 142 -2.33 -0.41 -12.77
CA THR A 142 -1.67 0.31 -13.87
C THR A 142 -2.74 0.56 -14.92
N GLU A 143 -3.28 1.78 -14.98
CA GLU A 143 -3.93 2.20 -16.21
C GLU A 143 -2.86 2.12 -17.29
N ASP A 144 -3.10 1.30 -18.32
CA ASP A 144 -2.30 1.29 -19.53
C ASP A 144 -2.47 2.65 -20.25
N VAL A 145 -1.66 3.64 -19.83
CA VAL A 145 -1.64 4.99 -20.39
C VAL A 145 -0.84 5.04 -21.71
N TRP A 146 -0.69 3.90 -22.39
CA TRP A 146 -0.01 3.83 -23.68
C TRP A 146 -0.95 3.27 -24.74
N ASN A 147 -1.92 4.11 -25.15
CA ASN A 147 -2.61 3.98 -26.43
C ASN A 147 -2.71 5.34 -27.11
#